data_e0e53a78c9f3ac8d88665fceadd4c881
#
_entry.id   e0e53a78c9f3ac8d88665fceadd4c881
#
_cell.length_a   1.000
_cell.length_b   1.000
_cell.length_c   1.000
_cell.angle_alpha   90.00
_cell.angle_beta   90.00
_cell.angle_gamma   90.00
#
_symmetry.space_group_name_H-M   'P 1'
#
loop_
_entity.id
_entity.type
_entity.pdbx_description
1 polymer ?
#
loop_
_entity_poly.entity_id
_entity_poly.type
_entity_poly.pdbx_seq_one_letter_code
_entity_poly.pdbx_strand_id
1 'polypeptide(L)'
;MMSEQVFTLTIKPAEDSQLDLLEEEFSPDTLSKSHYKRYDVQKRGEGVYLIAWHDHTPVGHFLLRWSGPDDARVMKDVDVTHSAFLEAGATGVAYRRKGIATALIREAERLARAKGCTQIGLSVGSTDNPDAKRLYEHLGYVDWGRGEFLISWEYIDQHGNQGTESEAVTYMHKRLQNSCTS
;
A
#
# COMPACT_ATOMS: atom_id res chain seq x y z
N MET A 1 36.97 -8.60 -10.95
CA MET A 1 35.71 -9.20 -10.42
C MET A 1 34.84 -8.07 -9.89
N MET A 2 33.79 -7.78 -10.58
CA MET A 2 32.77 -6.88 -10.05
C MET A 2 31.98 -7.70 -9.01
N SER A 3 32.07 -7.31 -7.74
CA SER A 3 31.19 -7.87 -6.72
C SER A 3 29.76 -7.50 -7.08
N GLU A 4 28.93 -8.47 -7.35
CA GLU A 4 27.47 -8.25 -7.36
C GLU A 4 27.11 -7.67 -5.99
N GLN A 5 26.80 -6.39 -5.97
CA GLN A 5 26.21 -5.78 -4.78
C GLN A 5 24.85 -6.44 -4.59
N VAL A 6 24.76 -7.33 -3.63
CA VAL A 6 23.48 -7.94 -3.24
C VAL A 6 22.56 -6.80 -2.82
N PHE A 7 21.45 -6.64 -3.53
CA PHE A 7 20.43 -5.66 -3.20
C PHE A 7 19.75 -6.08 -1.90
N THR A 8 20.11 -5.42 -0.81
CA THR A 8 19.58 -5.73 0.52
C THR A 8 18.32 -4.92 0.77
N LEU A 9 17.22 -5.59 1.03
CA LEU A 9 15.94 -4.97 1.32
C LEU A 9 15.51 -5.27 2.75
N THR A 10 15.14 -4.22 3.50
CA THR A 10 14.58 -4.33 4.84
C THR A 10 13.21 -3.66 4.87
N ILE A 11 12.22 -4.32 5.46
CA ILE A 11 10.86 -3.77 5.60
C ILE A 11 10.56 -3.60 7.08
N LYS A 12 10.19 -2.38 7.46
CA LYS A 12 9.88 -2.01 8.84
C LYS A 12 8.69 -1.05 8.90
N PRO A 13 7.95 -1.04 10.01
CA PRO A 13 7.00 0.05 10.29
C PRO A 13 7.71 1.40 10.30
N ALA A 14 7.03 2.43 9.83
CA ALA A 14 7.54 3.80 9.85
C ALA A 14 7.79 4.28 11.27
N GLU A 15 8.79 5.14 11.41
CA GLU A 15 9.11 5.84 12.66
C GLU A 15 8.91 7.35 12.46
N ASP A 16 8.54 8.05 13.53
CA ASP A 16 8.28 9.49 13.51
C ASP A 16 9.43 10.31 12.91
N SER A 17 10.66 9.96 13.26
CA SER A 17 11.88 10.63 12.78
C SER A 17 12.14 10.49 11.28
N GLN A 18 11.43 9.60 10.60
CA GLN A 18 11.61 9.31 9.18
C GLN A 18 10.64 10.08 8.28
N LEU A 19 9.62 10.71 8.83
CA LEU A 19 8.49 11.24 8.06
C LEU A 19 8.89 12.37 7.10
N ASP A 20 9.76 13.27 7.51
CA ASP A 20 10.25 14.33 6.62
C ASP A 20 11.03 13.77 5.43
N LEU A 21 11.85 12.74 5.65
CA LEU A 21 12.55 12.05 4.57
C LEU A 21 11.56 11.37 3.62
N LEU A 22 10.50 10.74 4.13
CA LEU A 22 9.48 10.11 3.30
C LEU A 22 8.71 11.13 2.45
N GLU A 23 8.37 12.30 3.02
CA GLU A 23 7.75 13.39 2.25
C GLU A 23 8.68 13.89 1.13
N GLU A 24 9.96 14.06 1.43
CA GLU A 24 10.96 14.51 0.47
C GLU A 24 11.17 13.50 -0.67
N GLU A 25 11.28 12.23 -0.35
CA GLU A 25 11.57 11.18 -1.34
C GLU A 25 10.35 10.80 -2.21
N PHE A 26 9.16 10.78 -1.65
CA PHE A 26 7.97 10.27 -2.36
C PHE A 26 6.95 11.35 -2.73
N SER A 27 6.99 12.51 -2.12
CA SER A 27 5.97 13.55 -2.31
C SER A 27 6.58 14.97 -2.34
N PRO A 28 7.70 15.19 -3.09
CA PRO A 28 8.43 16.47 -3.03
C PRO A 28 7.62 17.67 -3.55
N ASP A 29 6.62 17.42 -4.41
CA ASP A 29 5.83 18.45 -5.09
C ASP A 29 4.50 18.76 -4.40
N THR A 30 4.32 18.33 -3.14
CA THR A 30 3.06 18.52 -2.41
C THR A 30 3.31 18.90 -0.95
N LEU A 31 2.41 19.71 -0.40
CA LEU A 31 2.37 20.07 1.01
C LEU A 31 1.30 19.27 1.78
N SER A 32 0.75 18.24 1.19
CA SER A 32 -0.37 17.45 1.75
C SER A 32 -0.04 16.69 3.03
N LYS A 33 1.25 16.51 3.34
CA LYS A 33 1.71 15.73 4.51
C LYS A 33 1.11 14.33 4.57
N SER A 34 1.07 13.66 3.43
CA SER A 34 0.41 12.36 3.28
C SER A 34 1.09 11.25 4.06
N HIS A 35 2.42 11.31 4.22
CA HIS A 35 3.17 10.31 5.00
C HIS A 35 2.92 10.47 6.50
N TYR A 36 2.75 11.70 6.99
CA TYR A 36 2.31 11.97 8.36
C TYR A 36 0.90 11.42 8.63
N LYS A 37 -0.03 11.61 7.69
CA LYS A 37 -1.41 11.09 7.82
C LYS A 37 -1.45 9.56 7.87
N ARG A 38 -0.61 8.89 7.08
CA ARG A 38 -0.48 7.42 7.12
C ARG A 38 0.14 6.94 8.43
N TYR A 39 1.14 7.64 8.92
CA TYR A 39 1.73 7.33 10.22
C TYR A 39 0.74 7.52 11.38
N ASP A 40 -0.15 8.52 11.30
CA ASP A 40 -1.21 8.69 12.29
C ASP A 40 -2.15 7.49 12.39
N VAL A 41 -2.43 6.79 11.28
CA VAL A 41 -3.17 5.51 11.30
C VAL A 41 -2.45 4.48 12.16
N GLN A 42 -1.13 4.36 12.00
CA GLN A 42 -0.31 3.46 12.80
C GLN A 42 -0.31 3.87 14.29
N LYS A 43 -0.16 5.15 14.58
CA LYS A 43 -0.18 5.66 15.96
C LYS A 43 -1.50 5.38 16.68
N ARG A 44 -2.62 5.42 15.96
CA ARG A 44 -3.94 5.08 16.52
C ARG A 44 -4.18 3.57 16.67
N GLY A 45 -3.24 2.73 16.23
CA GLY A 45 -3.39 1.28 16.27
C GLY A 45 -4.34 0.71 15.20
N GLU A 46 -4.68 1.50 14.20
CA GLU A 46 -5.63 1.14 13.14
C GLU A 46 -4.95 0.45 11.94
N GLY A 47 -3.64 0.37 11.95
CA GLY A 47 -2.87 -0.23 10.87
C GLY A 47 -1.36 -0.16 11.11
N VAL A 48 -0.61 -0.45 10.06
CA VAL A 48 0.85 -0.33 10.02
C VAL A 48 1.27 0.36 8.73
N TYR A 49 2.10 1.38 8.85
CA TYR A 49 2.69 2.03 7.70
C TYR A 49 4.07 1.41 7.43
N LEU A 50 4.14 0.56 6.40
CA LEU A 50 5.33 -0.21 6.05
C LEU A 50 6.22 0.55 5.09
N ILE A 51 7.50 0.61 5.42
CA ILE A 51 8.54 1.22 4.59
C ILE A 51 9.56 0.15 4.21
N ALA A 52 9.87 0.08 2.93
CA ALA A 52 10.97 -0.72 2.41
C ALA A 52 12.23 0.15 2.30
N TRP A 53 13.34 -0.36 2.81
CA TRP A 53 14.63 0.30 2.86
C TRP A 53 15.68 -0.48 2.09
N HIS A 54 16.45 0.23 1.29
CA HIS A 54 17.74 -0.24 0.78
C HIS A 54 18.83 0.58 1.46
N ASP A 55 19.54 -0.04 2.38
CA ASP A 55 20.45 0.63 3.31
C ASP A 55 19.70 1.74 4.10
N HIS A 56 20.04 2.99 3.89
CA HIS A 56 19.40 4.14 4.54
C HIS A 56 18.41 4.89 3.65
N THR A 57 18.13 4.36 2.47
CA THR A 57 17.24 5.00 1.48
C THR A 57 15.87 4.32 1.49
N PRO A 58 14.78 5.07 1.68
CA PRO A 58 13.44 4.49 1.54
C PRO A 58 13.14 4.28 0.05
N VAL A 59 12.77 3.06 -0.31
CA VAL A 59 12.59 2.65 -1.71
C VAL A 59 11.16 2.24 -2.06
N GLY A 60 10.29 2.13 -1.08
CA GLY A 60 8.88 1.83 -1.27
C GLY A 60 8.09 1.90 0.03
N HIS A 61 6.78 1.97 -0.08
CA HIS A 61 5.90 1.98 1.08
C HIS A 61 4.51 1.43 0.74
N PHE A 62 3.79 0.95 1.77
CA PHE A 62 2.38 0.62 1.77
C PHE A 62 1.77 0.93 3.14
N LEU A 63 0.53 1.40 3.16
CA LEU A 63 -0.26 1.45 4.38
C LEU A 63 -1.13 0.19 4.45
N LEU A 64 -0.96 -0.59 5.49
CA LEU A 64 -1.82 -1.73 5.83
C LEU A 64 -2.80 -1.29 6.92
N ARG A 65 -4.10 -1.30 6.62
CA ARG A 65 -5.16 -1.10 7.61
C ARG A 65 -5.69 -2.43 8.10
N TRP A 66 -6.01 -2.49 9.38
CA TRP A 66 -6.60 -3.70 9.99
C TRP A 66 -8.05 -3.93 9.60
N SER A 67 -8.71 -2.93 9.04
CA SER A 67 -10.09 -3.01 8.57
C SER A 67 -10.24 -2.24 7.25
N GLY A 68 -11.15 -2.69 6.43
CA GLY A 68 -11.49 -2.02 5.19
C GLY A 68 -11.62 -2.95 3.99
N PRO A 69 -11.98 -2.40 2.83
CA PRO A 69 -12.22 -0.98 2.60
C PRO A 69 -13.46 -0.47 3.32
N ASP A 70 -13.53 0.84 3.50
CA ASP A 70 -14.72 1.55 4.03
C ASP A 70 -15.60 2.14 2.91
N ASP A 71 -15.33 1.80 1.66
CA ASP A 71 -16.13 2.22 0.52
C ASP A 71 -17.48 1.47 0.49
N ALA A 72 -18.56 2.24 0.59
CA ALA A 72 -19.92 1.68 0.67
C ALA A 72 -20.30 0.82 -0.55
N ARG A 73 -19.73 1.10 -1.72
CA ARG A 73 -19.97 0.32 -2.95
C ARG A 73 -19.36 -1.08 -2.83
N VAL A 74 -18.17 -1.18 -2.27
CA VAL A 74 -17.50 -2.46 -2.03
C VAL A 74 -18.19 -3.22 -0.90
N MET A 75 -18.45 -2.55 0.22
CA MET A 75 -19.08 -3.15 1.41
C MET A 75 -20.47 -3.73 1.14
N LYS A 76 -21.17 -3.22 0.14
CA LYS A 76 -22.48 -3.73 -0.27
C LYS A 76 -22.41 -5.15 -0.87
N ASP A 77 -21.35 -5.43 -1.62
CA ASP A 77 -21.23 -6.65 -2.41
C ASP A 77 -20.14 -7.62 -1.90
N VAL A 78 -19.27 -7.15 -1.02
CA VAL A 78 -18.18 -7.95 -0.46
C VAL A 78 -18.26 -7.95 1.07
N ASP A 79 -18.19 -9.13 1.66
CA ASP A 79 -18.04 -9.24 3.12
C ASP A 79 -16.61 -8.84 3.50
N VAL A 80 -16.46 -7.66 4.08
CA VAL A 80 -15.18 -7.11 4.53
C VAL A 80 -14.91 -7.36 6.02
N THR A 81 -15.72 -8.19 6.66
CA THR A 81 -15.49 -8.63 8.03
C THR A 81 -14.17 -9.39 8.12
N HIS A 82 -13.32 -9.02 9.06
CA HIS A 82 -11.95 -9.57 9.18
C HIS A 82 -11.08 -9.40 7.91
N SER A 83 -11.36 -8.38 7.11
CA SER A 83 -10.55 -8.01 5.96
C SER A 83 -9.58 -6.88 6.32
N ALA A 84 -8.29 -7.10 6.07
CA ALA A 84 -7.31 -6.02 6.02
C ALA A 84 -7.39 -5.30 4.68
N PHE A 85 -6.85 -4.09 4.61
CA PHE A 85 -6.84 -3.28 3.40
C PHE A 85 -5.48 -2.64 3.17
N LEU A 86 -4.96 -2.79 1.96
CA LEU A 86 -3.72 -2.17 1.49
C LEU A 86 -4.04 -0.91 0.69
N GLU A 87 -3.40 0.18 1.04
CA GLU A 87 -3.55 1.43 0.31
C GLU A 87 -2.23 2.20 0.18
N ALA A 88 -2.24 3.16 -0.71
CA ALA A 88 -1.17 4.14 -0.89
C ALA A 88 0.21 3.51 -1.16
N GLY A 89 0.25 2.41 -1.91
CA GLY A 89 1.50 1.78 -2.29
C GLY A 89 2.27 2.57 -3.34
N ALA A 90 3.57 2.71 -3.14
CA ALA A 90 4.47 3.27 -4.12
C ALA A 90 5.86 2.63 -4.03
N THR A 91 6.55 2.58 -5.15
CA THR A 91 7.96 2.21 -5.25
C THR A 91 8.71 3.35 -5.94
N GLY A 92 9.85 3.72 -5.40
CA GLY A 92 10.71 4.74 -6.00
C GLY A 92 11.02 4.39 -7.45
N VAL A 93 10.97 5.37 -8.36
CA VAL A 93 11.12 5.17 -9.82
C VAL A 93 12.42 4.43 -10.16
N ALA A 94 13.52 4.78 -9.51
CA ALA A 94 14.83 4.16 -9.71
C ALA A 94 14.91 2.71 -9.23
N TYR A 95 13.93 2.26 -8.42
CA TYR A 95 13.94 0.94 -7.77
C TYR A 95 12.83 0.02 -8.27
N ARG A 96 12.14 0.38 -9.33
CA ARG A 96 11.09 -0.46 -9.94
C ARG A 96 11.68 -1.75 -10.52
N ARG A 97 10.86 -2.80 -10.58
CA ARG A 97 11.19 -4.15 -11.08
C ARG A 97 12.27 -4.89 -10.27
N LYS A 98 12.43 -4.54 -8.99
CA LYS A 98 13.36 -5.20 -8.06
C LYS A 98 12.64 -6.05 -6.99
N GLY A 99 11.35 -6.30 -7.16
CA GLY A 99 10.55 -7.09 -6.22
C GLY A 99 10.16 -6.37 -4.93
N ILE A 100 10.30 -5.05 -4.86
CA ILE A 100 10.01 -4.26 -3.65
C ILE A 100 8.54 -4.30 -3.30
N ALA A 101 7.65 -4.05 -4.26
CA ALA A 101 6.20 -4.11 -4.03
C ALA A 101 5.77 -5.51 -3.59
N THR A 102 6.30 -6.55 -4.21
CA THR A 102 6.04 -7.95 -3.81
C THR A 102 6.46 -8.20 -2.36
N ALA A 103 7.64 -7.75 -1.96
CA ALA A 103 8.13 -7.92 -0.60
C ALA A 103 7.26 -7.18 0.43
N LEU A 104 6.85 -5.94 0.13
CA LEU A 104 5.93 -5.16 0.95
C LEU A 104 4.57 -5.84 1.11
N ILE A 105 4.01 -6.33 0.02
CA ILE A 105 2.71 -7.03 0.03
C ILE A 105 2.79 -8.32 0.85
N ARG A 106 3.82 -9.11 0.68
CA ARG A 106 4.03 -10.36 1.46
C ARG A 106 4.17 -10.08 2.94
N GLU A 107 4.88 -9.03 3.33
CA GLU A 107 4.99 -8.63 4.73
C GLU A 107 3.63 -8.15 5.27
N ALA A 108 2.89 -7.37 4.49
CA ALA A 108 1.54 -6.95 4.86
C ALA A 108 0.60 -8.16 5.06
N GLU A 109 0.65 -9.13 4.17
CA GLU A 109 -0.13 -10.37 4.30
C GLU A 109 0.25 -11.16 5.56
N ARG A 110 1.53 -11.26 5.86
CA ARG A 110 2.02 -11.91 7.09
C ARG A 110 1.47 -11.23 8.34
N LEU A 111 1.54 -9.89 8.39
CA LEU A 111 1.02 -9.10 9.51
C LEU A 111 -0.51 -9.20 9.62
N ALA A 112 -1.22 -9.18 8.49
CA ALA A 112 -2.67 -9.34 8.48
C ALA A 112 -3.10 -10.70 9.03
N ARG A 113 -2.41 -11.78 8.65
CA ARG A 113 -2.64 -13.12 9.23
C ARG A 113 -2.39 -13.13 10.74
N ALA A 114 -1.28 -12.57 11.19
CA ALA A 114 -0.94 -12.49 12.60
C ALA A 114 -1.99 -11.69 13.42
N LYS A 115 -2.62 -10.72 12.78
CA LYS A 115 -3.70 -9.92 13.38
C LYS A 115 -5.06 -10.65 13.40
N GLY A 116 -5.17 -11.79 12.73
CA GLY A 116 -6.41 -12.57 12.65
C GLY A 116 -7.29 -12.23 11.44
N CYS A 117 -6.79 -11.46 10.48
CA CYS A 117 -7.51 -11.20 9.25
C CYS A 117 -7.56 -12.46 8.38
N THR A 118 -8.71 -12.73 7.78
CA THR A 118 -8.92 -13.88 6.90
C THR A 118 -8.89 -13.50 5.42
N GLN A 119 -8.84 -12.21 5.15
CA GLN A 119 -8.85 -11.62 3.81
C GLN A 119 -8.04 -10.32 3.81
N ILE A 120 -7.50 -9.99 2.66
CA ILE A 120 -6.85 -8.70 2.40
C ILE A 120 -7.32 -8.18 1.04
N GLY A 121 -7.60 -6.90 0.96
CA GLY A 121 -8.04 -6.25 -0.27
C GLY A 121 -7.23 -5.00 -0.58
N LEU A 122 -7.39 -4.53 -1.79
CA LEU A 122 -6.81 -3.29 -2.28
C LEU A 122 -7.66 -2.74 -3.44
N SER A 123 -7.46 -1.46 -3.73
CA SER A 123 -8.02 -0.85 -4.94
C SER A 123 -6.86 -0.47 -5.86
N VAL A 124 -6.99 -0.79 -7.13
CA VAL A 124 -5.95 -0.56 -8.14
C VAL A 124 -6.50 0.25 -9.31
N GLY A 125 -5.74 1.28 -9.71
CA GLY A 125 -6.05 2.06 -10.90
C GLY A 125 -5.89 1.23 -12.17
N SER A 126 -6.83 1.36 -13.08
CA SER A 126 -6.86 0.58 -14.31
C SER A 126 -6.10 1.22 -15.44
N THR A 127 -6.01 2.55 -15.45
CA THR A 127 -5.51 3.33 -16.59
C THR A 127 -4.04 3.68 -16.46
N ASP A 128 -3.60 4.05 -15.26
CA ASP A 128 -2.28 4.64 -15.06
C ASP A 128 -1.20 3.62 -14.68
N ASN A 129 -1.60 2.42 -14.27
CA ASN A 129 -0.64 1.39 -13.88
C ASN A 129 -1.15 -0.04 -14.17
N PRO A 130 -1.22 -0.46 -15.44
CA PRO A 130 -1.63 -1.82 -15.81
C PRO A 130 -0.70 -2.91 -15.25
N ASP A 131 0.55 -2.58 -14.99
CA ASP A 131 1.52 -3.51 -14.42
C ASP A 131 1.22 -3.82 -12.95
N ALA A 132 0.65 -2.88 -12.21
CA ALA A 132 0.24 -3.11 -10.83
C ALA A 132 -0.88 -4.16 -10.75
N LYS A 133 -1.89 -4.08 -11.59
CA LYS A 133 -2.97 -5.07 -11.63
C LYS A 133 -2.43 -6.46 -11.93
N ARG A 134 -1.54 -6.60 -12.91
CA ARG A 134 -0.88 -7.88 -13.25
C ARG A 134 -0.08 -8.43 -12.08
N LEU A 135 0.64 -7.58 -11.35
CA LEU A 135 1.38 -7.97 -10.16
C LEU A 135 0.43 -8.56 -9.11
N TYR A 136 -0.68 -7.87 -8.81
CA TYR A 136 -1.65 -8.34 -7.83
C TYR A 136 -2.30 -9.66 -8.26
N GLU A 137 -2.68 -9.81 -9.52
CA GLU A 137 -3.18 -11.08 -10.07
C GLU A 137 -2.16 -12.20 -9.91
N HIS A 138 -0.89 -11.94 -10.20
CA HIS A 138 0.19 -12.91 -10.01
C HIS A 138 0.36 -13.30 -8.54
N LEU A 139 0.12 -12.40 -7.61
CA LEU A 139 0.18 -12.67 -6.17
C LEU A 139 -1.10 -13.32 -5.61
N GLY A 140 -2.08 -13.61 -6.45
CA GLY A 140 -3.30 -14.33 -6.09
C GLY A 140 -4.49 -13.45 -5.72
N TYR A 141 -4.41 -12.14 -5.96
CA TYR A 141 -5.56 -11.25 -5.82
C TYR A 141 -6.52 -11.42 -6.98
N VAL A 142 -7.80 -11.40 -6.69
CA VAL A 142 -8.88 -11.60 -7.65
C VAL A 142 -9.70 -10.32 -7.75
N ASP A 143 -9.99 -9.91 -8.97
CA ASP A 143 -10.92 -8.81 -9.26
C ASP A 143 -12.32 -9.14 -8.70
N TRP A 144 -12.96 -8.17 -8.06
CA TRP A 144 -14.28 -8.38 -7.44
C TRP A 144 -15.43 -8.57 -8.47
N GLY A 145 -15.18 -8.31 -9.75
CA GLY A 145 -16.11 -8.57 -10.84
C GLY A 145 -17.29 -7.59 -10.95
N ARG A 146 -17.21 -6.44 -10.28
CA ARG A 146 -18.27 -5.40 -10.30
C ARG A 146 -17.86 -4.12 -11.05
N GLY A 147 -16.71 -4.16 -11.72
CA GLY A 147 -16.20 -3.06 -12.53
C GLY A 147 -15.50 -1.98 -11.71
N GLU A 148 -15.27 -0.87 -12.37
CA GLU A 148 -14.55 0.26 -11.83
C GLU A 148 -15.46 1.25 -11.11
N PHE A 149 -14.87 1.99 -10.18
CA PHE A 149 -15.51 3.10 -9.50
C PHE A 149 -14.51 4.21 -9.26
N LEU A 150 -15.00 5.45 -9.16
CA LEU A 150 -14.16 6.62 -8.89
C LEU A 150 -13.90 6.77 -7.40
N ILE A 151 -12.63 6.91 -7.07
CA ILE A 151 -12.19 7.44 -5.78
C ILE A 151 -11.63 8.84 -5.96
N SER A 152 -11.74 9.67 -4.95
CA SER A 152 -11.24 11.04 -4.98
C SER A 152 -10.53 11.37 -3.68
N TRP A 153 -9.50 12.20 -3.77
CA TRP A 153 -8.77 12.70 -2.61
C TRP A 153 -8.37 14.15 -2.81
N GLU A 154 -8.24 14.86 -1.72
CA GLU A 154 -7.77 16.23 -1.72
C GLU A 154 -6.25 16.26 -1.55
N TYR A 155 -5.61 17.21 -2.19
CA TYR A 155 -4.18 17.49 -2.05
C TYR A 155 -3.90 18.98 -1.92
N ILE A 156 -2.70 19.31 -1.44
CA ILE A 156 -2.19 20.68 -1.38
C ILE A 156 -0.90 20.68 -2.21
N ASP A 157 -0.87 21.50 -3.26
CA ASP A 157 0.30 21.61 -4.12
C ASP A 157 1.48 22.34 -3.43
N GLN A 158 2.62 22.39 -4.11
CA GLN A 158 3.83 23.06 -3.60
C GLN A 158 3.67 24.57 -3.37
N HIS A 159 2.62 25.17 -3.93
CA HIS A 159 2.29 26.59 -3.76
C HIS A 159 1.22 26.85 -2.70
N GLY A 160 0.74 25.79 -2.04
CA GLY A 160 -0.28 25.88 -1.00
C GLY A 160 -1.73 25.89 -1.54
N ASN A 161 -1.94 25.64 -2.83
CA ASN A 161 -3.27 25.57 -3.43
C ASN A 161 -3.90 24.20 -3.18
N GLN A 162 -5.18 24.19 -2.80
CA GLN A 162 -5.96 22.97 -2.67
C GLN A 162 -6.45 22.51 -4.04
N GLY A 163 -6.41 21.21 -4.26
CA GLY A 163 -6.96 20.54 -5.44
C GLY A 163 -7.59 19.21 -5.07
N THR A 164 -8.32 18.65 -6.01
CA THR A 164 -8.93 17.32 -5.90
C THR A 164 -8.48 16.48 -7.08
N GLU A 165 -7.99 15.30 -6.80
CA GLU A 165 -7.70 14.27 -7.80
C GLU A 165 -8.70 13.14 -7.70
N SER A 166 -8.95 12.50 -8.84
CA SER A 166 -9.84 11.35 -8.93
C SER A 166 -9.22 10.26 -9.80
N GLU A 167 -9.45 9.02 -9.44
CA GLU A 167 -8.96 7.86 -10.17
C GLU A 167 -10.06 6.81 -10.27
N ALA A 168 -10.16 6.19 -11.45
CA ALA A 168 -10.97 5.00 -11.62
C ALA A 168 -10.19 3.77 -11.14
N VAL A 169 -10.74 3.05 -10.20
CA VAL A 169 -10.11 1.89 -9.58
C VAL A 169 -11.02 0.67 -9.62
N THR A 170 -10.44 -0.51 -9.60
CA THR A 170 -11.16 -1.74 -9.33
C THR A 170 -10.71 -2.33 -7.98
N TYR A 171 -11.63 -2.95 -7.27
CA TYR A 171 -11.32 -3.63 -6.03
C TYR A 171 -10.84 -5.06 -6.32
N MET A 172 -9.76 -5.44 -5.64
CA MET A 172 -9.21 -6.79 -5.68
C MET A 172 -9.03 -7.32 -4.27
N HIS A 173 -9.18 -8.62 -4.09
CA HIS A 173 -9.02 -9.23 -2.78
C HIS A 173 -8.42 -10.64 -2.87
N LYS A 174 -7.88 -11.08 -1.76
CA LYS A 174 -7.24 -12.37 -1.60
C LYS A 174 -7.60 -12.96 -0.25
N ARG A 175 -7.96 -14.24 -0.22
CA ARG A 175 -8.10 -14.97 1.04
C ARG A 175 -6.74 -15.26 1.63
N LEU A 176 -6.61 -15.01 2.92
CA LEU A 176 -5.41 -15.34 3.69
C LEU A 176 -5.63 -16.70 4.36
N GLN A 177 -4.85 -17.69 3.93
CA GLN A 177 -4.86 -18.98 4.60
C GLN A 177 -4.12 -18.87 5.93
N ASN A 178 -4.75 -19.34 7.00
CA ASN A 178 -4.02 -19.59 8.23
C ASN A 178 -3.03 -20.71 7.94
N SER A 179 -1.76 -20.50 8.27
CA SER A 179 -0.79 -21.60 8.31
C SER A 179 -1.30 -22.58 9.35
N CYS A 180 -1.86 -23.72 8.89
CA CYS A 180 -2.06 -24.87 9.77
C CYS A 180 -0.67 -25.32 10.20
N THR A 181 -0.29 -24.98 11.41
CA THR A 181 0.73 -25.72 12.14
C THR A 181 0.14 -27.07 12.48
N SER A 182 0.48 -28.07 11.69
CA SER A 182 0.33 -29.48 12.09
C SER A 182 1.31 -29.78 13.20
#